data_f1afa08c0a0ce1f749e371be8fbc4481
#
_entry.id   f1afa08c0a0ce1f749e371be8fbc4481
#
_cell.length_a   1.000
_cell.length_b   1.000
_cell.length_c   1.000
_cell.angle_alpha   90.00
_cell.angle_beta   90.00
_cell.angle_gamma   90.00
#
_symmetry.space_group_name_H-M   'P 1'
#
loop_
_entity.id
_entity.type
_entity.pdbx_description
1 polymer ?
#
loop_
_entity_poly.entity_id
_entity_poly.type
_entity_poly.pdbx_seq_one_letter_code
_entity_poly.pdbx_strand_id
1 'polypeptide(L)'
;MSLEIERKFTVADGWQVPPGTTGEQLQQAYLSPQGAAVEFRVRSKRDARVMTVKTFDAASGAMVRQEVEFEIDDAVFTQLWELAGGDCLSKYRWNVPLEHHVATVDEYDGALAGLRVVEVEFGSLEEARSFRPPDWFGEEVTGSPAWSNRVLAASARAVPDEQGETR
;
A
#
# COMPACT_ATOMS: atom_id res chain seq x y z
N MET A 1 -19.19 4.44 1.56
CA MET A 1 -18.28 4.73 0.45
C MET A 1 -17.48 5.96 0.84
N SER A 2 -16.20 5.83 1.06
CA SER A 2 -15.32 6.96 1.40
C SER A 2 -14.54 7.39 0.15
N LEU A 3 -14.28 8.68 0.05
CA LEU A 3 -13.39 9.26 -0.94
C LEU A 3 -12.00 9.28 -0.32
N GLU A 4 -11.04 8.60 -0.94
CA GLU A 4 -9.65 8.56 -0.51
C GLU A 4 -8.86 9.57 -1.34
N ILE A 5 -8.24 10.53 -0.68
CA ILE A 5 -7.39 11.56 -1.29
C ILE A 5 -6.01 11.40 -0.67
N GLU A 6 -5.03 10.97 -1.45
CA GLU A 6 -3.70 10.68 -0.95
C GLU A 6 -2.60 11.25 -1.87
N ARG A 7 -1.44 11.55 -1.29
CA ARG A 7 -0.20 11.75 -2.04
C ARG A 7 0.83 10.73 -1.57
N LYS A 8 1.61 10.23 -2.53
CA LYS A 8 2.62 9.19 -2.32
C LYS A 8 3.99 9.67 -2.74
N PHE A 9 5.00 9.31 -1.94
CA PHE A 9 6.40 9.67 -2.19
C PHE A 9 7.31 8.48 -1.90
N THR A 10 8.51 8.50 -2.43
CA THR A 10 9.60 7.67 -1.92
C THR A 10 10.09 8.22 -0.59
N VAL A 11 10.91 7.46 0.11
CA VAL A 11 11.58 7.92 1.35
C VAL A 11 13.02 8.26 1.02
N ALA A 12 13.50 9.42 1.47
CA ALA A 12 14.88 9.87 1.26
C ALA A 12 15.89 8.89 1.88
N ASP A 13 17.05 8.76 1.25
CA ASP A 13 18.14 7.91 1.74
C ASP A 13 18.61 8.34 3.13
N GLY A 14 18.92 7.35 3.96
CA GLY A 14 19.42 7.58 5.31
C GLY A 14 18.36 7.97 6.35
N TRP A 15 17.11 8.21 5.96
CA TRP A 15 16.05 8.45 6.95
C TRP A 15 15.76 7.19 7.76
N GLN A 16 15.52 7.38 9.04
CA GLN A 16 15.18 6.31 9.99
C GLN A 16 13.84 6.59 10.65
N VAL A 17 13.10 5.53 10.95
CA VAL A 17 11.85 5.63 11.70
C VAL A 17 12.14 6.24 13.08
N PRO A 18 11.46 7.32 13.49
CA PRO A 18 11.68 7.94 14.78
C PRO A 18 11.46 6.97 15.94
N PRO A 19 12.30 6.99 16.98
CA PRO A 19 12.12 6.15 18.16
C PRO A 19 10.72 6.32 18.78
N GLY A 20 10.10 5.19 19.17
CA GLY A 20 8.75 5.20 19.77
C GLY A 20 7.60 5.27 18.75
N THR A 21 7.89 5.31 17.45
CA THR A 21 6.86 5.22 16.42
C THR A 21 6.19 3.83 16.47
N THR A 22 4.87 3.82 16.45
CA THR A 22 4.10 2.58 16.39
C THR A 22 3.94 2.10 14.96
N GLY A 23 3.98 0.80 14.77
CA GLY A 23 3.79 0.19 13.46
C GLY A 23 3.14 -1.19 13.56
N GLU A 24 2.86 -1.77 12.39
CA GLU A 24 2.23 -3.08 12.27
C GLU A 24 2.65 -3.81 11.01
N GLN A 25 2.68 -5.15 11.09
CA GLN A 25 2.87 -6.02 9.95
C GLN A 25 1.57 -6.08 9.14
N LEU A 26 1.69 -5.91 7.83
CA LEU A 26 0.59 -6.06 6.88
C LEU A 26 0.97 -7.09 5.81
N GLN A 27 0.02 -7.96 5.50
CA GLN A 27 0.08 -8.83 4.34
C GLN A 27 -1.13 -8.55 3.47
N GLN A 28 -0.93 -8.46 2.17
CA GLN A 28 -2.04 -8.19 1.24
C GLN A 28 -1.87 -8.92 -0.07
N ALA A 29 -3.01 -9.34 -0.64
CA ALA A 29 -3.07 -10.04 -1.90
C ALA A 29 -4.15 -9.45 -2.81
N TYR A 30 -3.94 -9.55 -4.12
CA TYR A 30 -4.77 -8.95 -5.15
C TYR A 30 -5.47 -10.01 -5.98
N LEU A 31 -6.78 -9.88 -6.13
CA LEU A 31 -7.65 -10.84 -6.82
C LEU A 31 -8.02 -10.36 -8.23
N SER A 32 -7.96 -9.05 -8.47
CA SER A 32 -8.26 -8.50 -9.79
C SER A 32 -7.01 -8.46 -10.68
N PRO A 33 -7.15 -8.61 -12.00
CA PRO A 33 -6.05 -8.40 -12.93
C PRO A 33 -5.47 -6.99 -12.82
N GLN A 34 -4.19 -6.85 -13.17
CA GLN A 34 -3.57 -5.53 -13.28
C GLN A 34 -4.29 -4.69 -14.34
N GLY A 35 -4.58 -3.43 -14.01
CA GLY A 35 -5.28 -2.51 -14.91
C GLY A 35 -6.80 -2.69 -14.96
N ALA A 36 -7.38 -3.55 -14.10
CA ALA A 36 -8.82 -3.64 -13.97
C ALA A 36 -9.42 -2.33 -13.46
N ALA A 37 -10.62 -1.99 -13.92
CA ALA A 37 -11.35 -0.80 -13.46
C ALA A 37 -11.76 -0.88 -11.98
N VAL A 38 -11.84 -2.10 -11.45
CA VAL A 38 -12.14 -2.36 -10.04
C VAL A 38 -11.03 -3.26 -9.48
N GLU A 39 -10.41 -2.81 -8.39
CA GLU A 39 -9.43 -3.59 -7.65
C GLU A 39 -10.08 -4.29 -6.46
N PHE A 40 -9.82 -5.59 -6.36
CA PHE A 40 -10.18 -6.42 -5.21
C PHE A 40 -8.91 -6.82 -4.47
N ARG A 41 -8.84 -6.49 -3.19
CA ARG A 41 -7.70 -6.75 -2.31
C ARG A 41 -8.15 -7.36 -1.01
N VAL A 42 -7.46 -8.39 -0.55
CA VAL A 42 -7.55 -8.87 0.83
C VAL A 42 -6.33 -8.47 1.61
N ARG A 43 -6.50 -8.12 2.88
CA ARG A 43 -5.43 -7.67 3.76
C ARG A 43 -5.56 -8.27 5.16
N SER A 44 -4.45 -8.81 5.67
CA SER A 44 -4.28 -9.15 7.08
C SER A 44 -3.65 -7.96 7.80
N LYS A 45 -4.27 -7.51 8.88
CA LYS A 45 -3.84 -6.39 9.70
C LYS A 45 -4.06 -6.76 11.17
N ARG A 46 -2.99 -6.99 11.95
CA ARG A 46 -3.10 -7.49 13.33
C ARG A 46 -4.09 -8.66 13.41
N ASP A 47 -5.20 -8.45 14.13
CA ASP A 47 -6.23 -9.46 14.35
C ASP A 47 -7.41 -9.36 13.37
N ALA A 48 -7.37 -8.41 12.42
CA ALA A 48 -8.42 -8.21 11.43
C ALA A 48 -8.03 -8.76 10.06
N ARG A 49 -9.03 -9.29 9.35
CA ARG A 49 -8.96 -9.63 7.94
C ARG A 49 -9.96 -8.76 7.20
N VAL A 50 -9.50 -8.12 6.16
CA VAL A 50 -10.27 -7.08 5.49
C VAL A 50 -10.27 -7.32 3.99
N MET A 51 -11.46 -7.22 3.39
CA MET A 51 -11.64 -7.12 1.95
C MET A 51 -11.83 -5.67 1.57
N THR A 52 -11.08 -5.21 0.59
CA THR A 52 -11.18 -3.87 0.03
C THR A 52 -11.58 -3.95 -1.44
N VAL A 53 -12.53 -3.11 -1.84
CA VAL A 53 -12.93 -2.90 -3.23
C VAL A 53 -12.68 -1.44 -3.58
N LYS A 54 -11.79 -1.20 -4.55
CA LYS A 54 -11.43 0.16 -5.01
C LYS A 54 -11.82 0.35 -6.46
N THR A 55 -12.36 1.51 -6.79
CA THR A 55 -12.58 1.92 -8.18
C THR A 55 -11.64 3.07 -8.53
N PHE A 56 -11.26 3.14 -9.79
CA PHE A 56 -10.44 4.24 -10.31
C PHE A 56 -11.35 5.23 -11.03
N ASP A 57 -11.44 6.45 -10.50
CA ASP A 57 -12.15 7.54 -11.18
C ASP A 57 -11.15 8.36 -12.02
N ALA A 58 -11.13 8.08 -13.33
CA ALA A 58 -10.26 8.77 -14.26
C ALA A 58 -10.57 10.27 -14.38
N ALA A 59 -11.78 10.71 -14.01
CA ALA A 59 -12.19 12.11 -14.10
C ALA A 59 -11.67 12.97 -12.92
N SER A 60 -11.46 12.36 -11.76
CA SER A 60 -11.03 13.05 -10.53
C SER A 60 -9.52 13.15 -10.38
N GLY A 61 -8.75 12.58 -11.29
CA GLY A 61 -7.28 12.52 -11.22
C GLY A 61 -6.77 11.40 -10.33
N ALA A 62 -5.44 11.19 -10.35
CA ALA A 62 -4.77 10.07 -9.71
C ALA A 62 -4.82 10.06 -8.16
N MET A 63 -5.22 11.17 -7.55
CA MET A 63 -5.27 11.33 -6.08
C MET A 63 -6.60 10.86 -5.46
N VAL A 64 -7.65 10.62 -6.25
CA VAL A 64 -9.01 10.37 -5.75
C VAL A 64 -9.50 9.00 -6.16
N ARG A 65 -9.96 8.20 -5.19
CA ARG A 65 -10.50 6.85 -5.40
C ARG A 65 -11.75 6.65 -4.54
N GLN A 66 -12.65 5.81 -5.01
CA GLN A 66 -13.75 5.33 -4.19
C GLN A 66 -13.36 3.98 -3.59
N GLU A 67 -13.53 3.85 -2.29
CA GLU A 67 -13.19 2.65 -1.54
C GLU A 67 -14.37 2.16 -0.71
N VAL A 68 -14.55 0.83 -0.72
CA VAL A 68 -15.42 0.10 0.22
C VAL A 68 -14.56 -0.95 0.91
N GLU A 69 -14.54 -0.92 2.24
CA GLU A 69 -13.80 -1.86 3.05
C GLU A 69 -14.74 -2.55 4.05
N PHE A 70 -14.58 -3.85 4.25
CA PHE A 70 -15.34 -4.63 5.22
C PHE A 70 -14.53 -5.80 5.77
N GLU A 71 -14.81 -6.17 7.01
CA GLU A 71 -14.16 -7.32 7.64
C GLU A 71 -14.67 -8.64 7.06
N ILE A 72 -13.77 -9.60 6.97
CA ILE A 72 -14.03 -11.00 6.58
C ILE A 72 -13.45 -11.92 7.64
N ASP A 73 -13.93 -13.15 7.72
CA ASP A 73 -13.36 -14.14 8.61
C ASP A 73 -12.06 -14.77 8.08
N ASP A 74 -11.34 -15.48 8.96
CA ASP A 74 -10.05 -16.09 8.61
C ASP A 74 -10.19 -17.17 7.52
N ALA A 75 -11.31 -17.91 7.48
CA ALA A 75 -11.51 -18.94 6.48
C ALA A 75 -11.71 -18.34 5.08
N VAL A 76 -12.51 -17.28 4.98
CA VAL A 76 -12.71 -16.53 3.74
C VAL A 76 -11.39 -15.87 3.30
N PHE A 77 -10.66 -15.26 4.23
CA PHE A 77 -9.35 -14.68 3.93
C PHE A 77 -8.39 -15.71 3.32
N THR A 78 -8.27 -16.90 3.93
CA THR A 78 -7.38 -17.95 3.44
C THR A 78 -7.74 -18.39 2.03
N GLN A 79 -9.02 -18.61 1.74
CA GLN A 79 -9.46 -18.99 0.39
C GLN A 79 -9.16 -17.90 -0.65
N LEU A 80 -9.41 -16.64 -0.32
CA LEU A 80 -9.14 -15.52 -1.21
C LEU A 80 -7.63 -15.31 -1.42
N TRP A 81 -6.82 -15.54 -0.38
CA TRP A 81 -5.36 -15.50 -0.48
C TRP A 81 -4.83 -16.54 -1.47
N GLU A 82 -5.31 -17.76 -1.40
CA GLU A 82 -4.96 -18.85 -2.33
C GLU A 82 -5.36 -18.51 -3.77
N LEU A 83 -6.57 -17.93 -3.97
CA LEU A 83 -7.06 -17.52 -5.28
C LEU A 83 -6.24 -16.38 -5.91
N ALA A 84 -5.56 -15.57 -5.12
CA ALA A 84 -4.69 -14.50 -5.63
C ALA A 84 -3.45 -15.03 -6.37
N GLY A 85 -3.10 -16.30 -6.20
CA GLY A 85 -2.11 -16.99 -7.02
C GLY A 85 -0.69 -16.41 -6.95
N GLY A 86 -0.32 -15.80 -5.81
CA GLY A 86 1.00 -15.23 -5.59
C GLY A 86 1.11 -13.72 -5.88
N ASP A 87 0.07 -13.07 -6.35
CA ASP A 87 0.01 -11.60 -6.46
C ASP A 87 -0.16 -10.97 -5.07
N CYS A 88 0.85 -11.11 -4.23
CA CYS A 88 0.84 -10.71 -2.83
C CYS A 88 2.12 -9.97 -2.44
N LEU A 89 2.06 -9.22 -1.36
CA LEU A 89 3.21 -8.58 -0.73
C LEU A 89 3.04 -8.51 0.79
N SER A 90 4.17 -8.40 1.48
CA SER A 90 4.26 -8.15 2.91
C SER A 90 5.03 -6.86 3.14
N LYS A 91 4.65 -6.12 4.16
CA LYS A 91 5.29 -4.87 4.54
C LYS A 91 5.07 -4.57 6.01
N TYR A 92 5.98 -3.80 6.59
CA TYR A 92 5.77 -3.18 7.88
C TYR A 92 5.33 -1.73 7.69
N ARG A 93 4.24 -1.34 8.30
CA ARG A 93 3.64 -0.01 8.19
C ARG A 93 3.87 0.78 9.46
N TRP A 94 4.49 1.95 9.33
CA TRP A 94 4.75 2.90 10.41
C TRP A 94 3.84 4.11 10.28
N ASN A 95 3.29 4.58 11.39
CA ASN A 95 2.51 5.82 11.45
C ASN A 95 3.38 6.91 12.08
N VAL A 96 3.90 7.80 11.27
CA VAL A 96 4.79 8.89 11.67
C VAL A 96 3.99 10.18 11.79
N PRO A 97 3.81 10.74 12.99
CA PRO A 97 3.11 12.00 13.16
C PRO A 97 3.82 13.15 12.42
N LEU A 98 3.05 13.95 11.70
CA LEU A 98 3.42 15.26 11.17
C LEU A 98 2.64 16.34 11.93
N GLU A 99 2.92 17.62 11.68
CA GLU A 99 2.27 18.73 12.40
C GLU A 99 0.74 18.68 12.34
N HIS A 100 0.18 18.40 11.14
CA HIS A 100 -1.28 18.38 10.91
C HIS A 100 -1.78 17.08 10.27
N HIS A 101 -0.88 16.14 9.98
CA HIS A 101 -1.18 14.88 9.28
C HIS A 101 -0.46 13.72 9.94
N VAL A 102 -0.74 12.53 9.43
CA VAL A 102 0.06 11.33 9.71
C VAL A 102 0.65 10.85 8.40
N ALA A 103 1.97 10.70 8.38
CA ALA A 103 2.66 10.02 7.29
C ALA A 103 2.64 8.51 7.56
N THR A 104 2.12 7.75 6.62
CA THR A 104 2.13 6.30 6.64
C THR A 104 3.32 5.81 5.84
N VAL A 105 4.35 5.28 6.51
CA VAL A 105 5.55 4.75 5.86
C VAL A 105 5.45 3.24 5.75
N ASP A 106 5.49 2.73 4.53
CA ASP A 106 5.53 1.30 4.23
C ASP A 106 6.96 0.87 3.91
N GLU A 107 7.46 -0.09 4.65
CA GLU A 107 8.74 -0.75 4.44
C GLU A 107 8.47 -2.19 4.00
N TYR A 108 8.85 -2.52 2.76
CA TYR A 108 8.49 -3.78 2.14
C TYR A 108 9.47 -4.89 2.49
N ASP A 109 8.94 -6.12 2.54
CA ASP A 109 9.68 -7.36 2.83
C ASP A 109 9.88 -8.22 1.57
N GLY A 110 10.64 -9.31 1.74
CA GLY A 110 10.83 -10.33 0.72
C GLY A 110 11.50 -9.79 -0.54
N ALA A 111 10.94 -10.08 -1.70
CA ALA A 111 11.47 -9.64 -3.00
C ALA A 111 11.49 -8.11 -3.18
N LEU A 112 10.76 -7.37 -2.35
CA LEU A 112 10.72 -5.91 -2.34
C LEU A 112 11.52 -5.30 -1.18
N ALA A 113 12.32 -6.09 -0.47
CA ALA A 113 13.08 -5.62 0.68
C ALA A 113 13.98 -4.43 0.32
N GLY A 114 13.97 -3.42 1.20
CA GLY A 114 14.67 -2.16 0.99
C GLY A 114 13.84 -1.08 0.28
N LEU A 115 12.71 -1.45 -0.33
CA LEU A 115 11.78 -0.46 -0.86
C LEU A 115 11.02 0.20 0.29
N ARG A 116 10.92 1.53 0.28
CA ARG A 116 10.12 2.30 1.21
C ARG A 116 9.33 3.38 0.48
N VAL A 117 8.06 3.50 0.84
CA VAL A 117 7.19 4.57 0.35
C VAL A 117 6.50 5.25 1.53
N VAL A 118 6.12 6.49 1.35
CA VAL A 118 5.33 7.24 2.30
C VAL A 118 4.07 7.77 1.65
N GLU A 119 2.94 7.60 2.32
CA GLU A 119 1.63 8.08 1.92
C GLU A 119 1.12 9.07 2.96
N VAL A 120 0.43 10.11 2.50
CA VAL A 120 -0.31 11.04 3.36
C VAL A 120 -1.71 11.17 2.80
N GLU A 121 -2.71 10.96 3.67
CA GLU A 121 -4.12 11.13 3.35
C GLU A 121 -4.59 12.53 3.74
N PHE A 122 -5.54 13.08 2.97
CA PHE A 122 -6.04 14.43 3.10
C PHE A 122 -7.57 14.47 3.12
N GLY A 123 -8.11 15.42 3.83
CA GLY A 123 -9.56 15.66 3.89
C GLY A 123 -10.12 16.33 2.64
N SER A 124 -9.28 16.96 1.83
CA SER A 124 -9.68 17.65 0.60
C SER A 124 -8.56 17.71 -0.43
N LEU A 125 -8.92 17.93 -1.71
CA LEU A 125 -7.95 18.18 -2.78
C LEU A 125 -7.16 19.48 -2.57
N GLU A 126 -7.76 20.49 -1.96
CA GLU A 126 -7.10 21.76 -1.65
C GLU A 126 -5.99 21.54 -0.62
N GLU A 127 -6.29 20.78 0.44
CA GLU A 127 -5.31 20.38 1.46
C GLU A 127 -4.18 19.58 0.85
N ALA A 128 -4.49 18.57 0.02
CA ALA A 128 -3.49 17.78 -0.67
C ALA A 128 -2.55 18.64 -1.56
N ARG A 129 -3.10 19.62 -2.27
CA ARG A 129 -2.31 20.53 -3.14
C ARG A 129 -1.47 21.52 -2.35
N SER A 130 -1.92 21.95 -1.18
CA SER A 130 -1.20 22.89 -0.32
C SER A 130 -0.13 22.24 0.54
N PHE A 131 -0.19 20.92 0.72
CA PHE A 131 0.76 20.17 1.53
C PHE A 131 2.19 20.36 1.05
N ARG A 132 3.10 20.65 1.98
CA ARG A 132 4.54 20.75 1.74
C ARG A 132 5.20 19.55 2.38
N PRO A 133 5.74 18.61 1.57
CA PRO A 133 6.40 17.43 2.12
C PRO A 133 7.64 17.83 2.93
N PRO A 134 7.89 17.18 4.08
CA PRO A 134 9.14 17.34 4.83
C PRO A 134 10.36 16.89 4.00
N ASP A 135 11.56 17.35 4.38
CA ASP A 135 12.80 17.07 3.65
C ASP A 135 13.17 15.57 3.56
N TRP A 136 12.61 14.74 4.43
CA TRP A 136 12.83 13.30 4.39
C TRP A 136 11.92 12.55 3.40
N PHE A 137 10.97 13.22 2.78
CA PHE A 137 10.25 12.69 1.63
C PHE A 137 11.16 12.80 0.41
N GLY A 138 11.19 11.74 -0.40
CA GLY A 138 11.91 11.74 -1.65
C GLY A 138 11.05 12.22 -2.82
N GLU A 139 11.17 11.54 -3.96
CA GLU A 139 10.41 11.87 -5.17
C GLU A 139 8.91 11.62 -4.98
N GLU A 140 8.08 12.53 -5.49
CA GLU A 140 6.64 12.32 -5.53
C GLU A 140 6.27 11.33 -6.65
N VAL A 141 5.57 10.28 -6.26
CA VAL A 141 5.13 9.19 -7.15
C VAL A 141 3.60 9.00 -7.16
N THR A 142 2.87 10.03 -6.73
CA THR A 142 1.40 10.05 -6.71
C THR A 142 0.86 9.69 -8.08
N GLY A 143 -0.03 8.70 -8.13
CA GLY A 143 -0.66 8.26 -9.37
C GLY A 143 0.24 7.52 -10.35
N SER A 144 1.52 7.32 -10.03
CA SER A 144 2.41 6.50 -10.84
C SER A 144 2.03 5.01 -10.72
N PRO A 145 1.65 4.32 -11.81
CA PRO A 145 1.23 2.92 -11.74
C PRO A 145 2.33 2.00 -11.21
N ALA A 146 3.59 2.29 -11.51
CA ALA A 146 4.73 1.49 -11.07
C ALA A 146 4.86 1.40 -9.54
N TRP A 147 4.36 2.41 -8.83
CA TRP A 147 4.41 2.51 -7.37
C TRP A 147 3.10 2.07 -6.69
N SER A 148 2.14 1.55 -7.46
CA SER A 148 0.95 0.95 -6.86
C SER A 148 1.30 -0.38 -6.19
N ASN A 149 0.70 -0.64 -5.02
CA ASN A 149 0.89 -1.92 -4.33
C ASN A 149 0.49 -3.12 -5.21
N ARG A 150 -0.47 -2.94 -6.14
CA ARG A 150 -0.89 -3.96 -7.10
C ARG A 150 0.23 -4.34 -8.06
N VAL A 151 0.92 -3.34 -8.63
CA VAL A 151 2.06 -3.57 -9.54
C VAL A 151 3.25 -4.12 -8.78
N LEU A 152 3.52 -3.60 -7.58
CA LEU A 152 4.59 -4.12 -6.71
C LEU A 152 4.38 -5.59 -6.35
N ALA A 153 3.15 -6.00 -6.02
CA ALA A 153 2.84 -7.41 -5.75
C ALA A 153 3.08 -8.31 -6.96
N ALA A 154 2.69 -7.87 -8.16
CA ALA A 154 2.94 -8.61 -9.38
C ALA A 154 4.44 -8.71 -9.72
N SER A 155 5.22 -7.65 -9.45
CA SER A 155 6.67 -7.67 -9.65
C SER A 155 7.39 -8.57 -8.65
N ALA A 156 6.93 -8.62 -7.40
CA ALA A 156 7.46 -9.52 -6.37
C ALA A 156 7.31 -10.99 -6.77
N ARG A 157 6.18 -11.36 -7.39
CA ARG A 157 5.95 -12.71 -7.91
C ARG A 157 6.92 -13.10 -9.05
N ALA A 158 7.35 -12.12 -9.85
CA ALA A 158 8.23 -12.37 -11.00
C ALA A 158 9.69 -12.69 -10.61
N VAL A 159 10.07 -12.45 -9.34
CA VAL A 159 11.40 -12.81 -8.81
C VAL A 159 11.34 -14.27 -8.35
N PRO A 160 12.09 -15.21 -8.98
CA PRO A 160 12.14 -16.59 -8.51
C PRO A 160 12.73 -16.61 -7.10
N ASP A 161 12.13 -17.38 -6.19
CA ASP A 161 12.76 -17.72 -4.92
C ASP A 161 14.12 -18.39 -5.20
N GLU A 162 15.23 -17.74 -4.90
CA GLU A 162 16.56 -18.31 -5.01
C GLU A 162 16.84 -19.44 -3.98
N GLN A 163 15.81 -19.99 -3.34
CA GLN A 163 15.90 -21.09 -2.37
C GLN A 163 15.20 -22.37 -2.86
N GLY A 164 15.26 -22.62 -4.15
CA GLY A 164 14.90 -23.92 -4.72
C GLY A 164 16.12 -24.83 -4.84
N GLU A 165 16.83 -25.12 -3.76
CA GLU A 165 17.83 -26.20 -3.76
C GLU A 165 17.20 -27.52 -3.37
N THR A 166 17.10 -28.35 -4.36
CA THR A 166 17.20 -29.81 -4.41
C THR A 166 17.71 -30.49 -3.14
N ARG A 167 16.87 -31.34 -2.57
CA ARG A 167 17.31 -32.71 -2.18
C ARG A 167 16.16 -33.69 -2.28
#